data_61f00069b4a307a21898de153a481a2d
#
_entry.id   61f00069b4a307a21898de153a481a2d
#
_cell.length_a   1.000
_cell.length_b   1.000
_cell.length_c   1.000
_cell.angle_alpha   90.00
_cell.angle_beta   90.00
_cell.angle_gamma   90.00
#
_symmetry.space_group_name_H-M   'P 1'
#
loop_
_entity.id
_entity.type
_entity.pdbx_description
1 polymer ?
#
loop_
_entity_poly.entity_id
_entity_poly.type
_entity_poly.pdbx_seq_one_letter_code
_entity_poly.pdbx_strand_id
1 'polypeptide(L)'
;SRRTPFTSAMGASPSCWPGPPSRRCLTETLQALRARGLALDAALRVLRQLTLERLVRLDTETQAPLSQITHAMTWLAEVTLDAAWQQVQADLDELHGAPLGPAGQRAQMWIVGMGKLGARELNVSSDIDLIYVYDEDGETAGNREGRHRVSNQEYFARAVKRMQALIGETTEHGFVFRVDLALRPNGNSGPSVVSLGALEEYLLVQGREWERFAWMKSRVVAPRSAITSGSAQQLRAVVLPFVFRRYLDYNVFESLRVLHRQIRDHASKRSAGHPERANDVKLSRGGIREIEFTVQLLQVVRGGQFPELRTRPTLDALQRVARAGLMPQATADALAQAYEFLRAVEHRIQYLDDQQTHVLPTSDEDLHWIASTLGLASGCDFLRTLDAHRETVAQEFDTLLGGDRECKNCNGHGKSNGGNGVAAELEGLGLPSALHDRVQDLLSSPRVLALREDGRARLTRLLQRTAQWLDEGRVHDEAVLRLIEWLEPLLRREIYLALLLERPSVHERLLRLLGAARWPARYLVQHPGVI
;
A
#
# COMPACT_ATOMS: atom_id res chain seq x y z
N SER A 1 9.65 4.32 -36.76
CA SER A 1 8.17 4.50 -36.68
C SER A 1 7.50 3.60 -37.72
N ARG A 2 7.22 2.34 -37.34
CA ARG A 2 6.32 1.50 -38.14
C ARG A 2 4.90 1.93 -37.79
N ARG A 3 4.29 2.75 -38.66
CA ARG A 3 2.83 3.00 -38.63
C ARG A 3 2.15 1.65 -38.76
N THR A 4 1.45 1.21 -37.72
CA THR A 4 0.56 0.06 -37.86
C THR A 4 -0.52 0.39 -38.90
N PRO A 5 -0.78 -0.49 -39.88
CA PRO A 5 -1.69 -0.20 -40.99
C PRO A 5 -3.15 0.04 -40.56
N PHE A 6 -3.47 -0.14 -39.30
CA PHE A 6 -4.82 -0.07 -38.75
C PHE A 6 -5.33 1.35 -38.45
N THR A 7 -4.44 2.29 -38.10
CA THR A 7 -4.85 3.65 -37.74
C THR A 7 -5.27 4.51 -38.93
N SER A 8 -4.81 4.19 -40.16
CA SER A 8 -5.17 4.94 -41.36
C SER A 8 -6.54 4.53 -41.97
N ALA A 9 -7.01 3.32 -41.68
CA ALA A 9 -8.26 2.79 -42.28
C ALA A 9 -9.53 3.19 -41.52
N MET A 10 -9.46 3.65 -40.28
CA MET A 10 -10.63 3.82 -39.42
C MET A 10 -11.13 5.26 -39.24
N GLY A 11 -10.47 6.28 -39.73
CA GLY A 11 -10.94 7.67 -39.63
C GLY A 11 -11.16 8.19 -38.19
N ALA A 12 -10.86 7.37 -37.17
CA ALA A 12 -10.82 7.77 -35.77
C ALA A 12 -9.37 8.13 -35.44
N SER A 13 -8.94 9.32 -35.89
CA SER A 13 -7.63 9.83 -35.55
C SER A 13 -7.60 10.26 -34.07
N PRO A 14 -6.51 9.97 -33.31
CA PRO A 14 -6.27 10.55 -31.97
C PRO A 14 -6.29 12.08 -31.95
N SER A 15 -6.23 12.72 -33.12
CA SER A 15 -6.41 14.17 -33.31
C SER A 15 -7.78 14.70 -32.87
N CYS A 16 -8.78 13.83 -32.64
CA CYS A 16 -10.10 14.25 -32.16
C CYS A 16 -10.11 14.65 -30.66
N TRP A 17 -9.07 14.30 -29.89
CA TRP A 17 -9.00 14.66 -28.48
C TRP A 17 -8.07 15.87 -28.30
N PRO A 18 -8.61 17.04 -27.92
CA PRO A 18 -7.79 18.25 -27.76
C PRO A 18 -6.79 18.18 -26.59
N GLY A 19 -7.03 17.25 -25.64
CA GLY A 19 -6.22 17.02 -24.46
C GLY A 19 -6.18 15.54 -24.05
N PRO A 20 -5.84 15.22 -22.79
CA PRO A 20 -5.96 13.87 -22.27
C PRO A 20 -7.42 13.39 -22.35
N PRO A 21 -7.66 12.15 -22.81
CA PRO A 21 -9.02 11.67 -22.98
C PRO A 21 -9.75 11.59 -21.63
N SER A 22 -10.89 12.25 -21.55
CA SER A 22 -11.79 12.15 -20.40
C SER A 22 -12.56 10.84 -20.43
N ARG A 23 -13.17 10.45 -19.30
CA ARG A 23 -14.07 9.29 -19.24
C ARG A 23 -15.16 9.35 -20.32
N ARG A 24 -15.77 10.54 -20.54
CA ARG A 24 -16.80 10.74 -21.54
C ARG A 24 -16.26 10.47 -22.94
N CYS A 25 -15.11 11.05 -23.30
CA CYS A 25 -14.47 10.81 -24.59
C CYS A 25 -14.18 9.32 -24.84
N LEU A 26 -13.68 8.61 -23.83
CA LEU A 26 -13.41 7.17 -23.92
C LEU A 26 -14.69 6.37 -24.14
N THR A 27 -15.76 6.68 -23.42
CA THR A 27 -17.06 6.01 -23.57
C THR A 27 -17.66 6.26 -24.95
N GLU A 28 -17.67 7.51 -25.43
CA GLU A 28 -18.17 7.87 -26.75
C GLU A 28 -17.37 7.20 -27.87
N THR A 29 -16.03 7.14 -27.72
CA THR A 29 -15.15 6.45 -28.69
C THR A 29 -15.43 4.94 -28.71
N LEU A 30 -15.60 4.30 -27.55
CA LEU A 30 -15.95 2.87 -27.47
C LEU A 30 -17.29 2.60 -28.19
N GLN A 31 -18.30 3.43 -27.95
CA GLN A 31 -19.60 3.32 -28.60
C GLN A 31 -19.48 3.49 -30.12
N ALA A 32 -18.68 4.45 -30.59
CA ALA A 32 -18.42 4.66 -32.00
C ALA A 32 -17.71 3.46 -32.67
N LEU A 33 -16.74 2.84 -31.98
CA LEU A 33 -16.08 1.62 -32.47
C LEU A 33 -17.08 0.46 -32.58
N ARG A 34 -17.93 0.27 -31.59
CA ARG A 34 -19.00 -0.73 -31.59
C ARG A 34 -20.02 -0.49 -32.71
N ALA A 35 -20.45 0.76 -32.91
CA ALA A 35 -21.39 1.14 -33.99
C ALA A 35 -20.82 0.89 -35.39
N ARG A 36 -19.48 0.85 -35.53
CA ARG A 36 -18.80 0.47 -36.78
C ARG A 36 -18.65 -1.05 -36.95
N GLY A 37 -19.22 -1.86 -36.08
CA GLY A 37 -19.27 -3.33 -36.19
C GLY A 37 -18.11 -4.06 -35.51
N LEU A 38 -17.22 -3.37 -34.77
CA LEU A 38 -16.20 -4.09 -34.02
C LEU A 38 -16.83 -4.91 -32.89
N ALA A 39 -16.37 -6.14 -32.70
CA ALA A 39 -16.69 -6.93 -31.52
C ALA A 39 -16.14 -6.24 -30.25
N LEU A 40 -16.73 -6.51 -29.08
CA LEU A 40 -16.35 -5.77 -27.87
C LEU A 40 -14.88 -5.94 -27.52
N ASP A 41 -14.37 -7.17 -27.59
CA ASP A 41 -12.98 -7.51 -27.32
C ASP A 41 -11.99 -6.73 -28.20
N ALA A 42 -12.25 -6.64 -29.52
CA ALA A 42 -11.47 -5.84 -30.45
C ALA A 42 -11.59 -4.33 -30.16
N ALA A 43 -12.83 -3.85 -29.91
CA ALA A 43 -13.08 -2.44 -29.63
C ALA A 43 -12.36 -1.94 -28.37
N LEU A 44 -12.31 -2.75 -27.30
CA LEU A 44 -11.58 -2.41 -26.07
C LEU A 44 -10.06 -2.28 -26.31
N ARG A 45 -9.48 -3.17 -27.09
CA ARG A 45 -8.04 -3.15 -27.43
C ARG A 45 -7.68 -1.97 -28.32
N VAL A 46 -8.51 -1.69 -29.33
CA VAL A 46 -8.34 -0.50 -30.19
C VAL A 46 -8.44 0.79 -29.35
N LEU A 47 -9.41 0.86 -28.45
CA LEU A 47 -9.55 2.01 -27.54
C LEU A 47 -8.28 2.23 -26.71
N ARG A 48 -7.68 1.14 -26.18
CA ARG A 48 -6.40 1.23 -25.46
C ARG A 48 -5.28 1.78 -26.33
N GLN A 49 -5.15 1.26 -27.56
CA GLN A 49 -4.10 1.72 -28.49
C GLN A 49 -4.22 3.20 -28.82
N LEU A 50 -5.43 3.66 -29.13
CA LEU A 50 -5.71 5.08 -29.39
C LEU A 50 -5.39 5.96 -28.17
N THR A 51 -5.73 5.48 -26.97
CA THR A 51 -5.44 6.18 -25.72
C THR A 51 -3.94 6.29 -25.49
N LEU A 52 -3.20 5.18 -25.61
CA LEU A 52 -1.74 5.18 -25.43
C LEU A 52 -1.03 6.08 -26.44
N GLU A 53 -1.41 6.01 -27.71
CA GLU A 53 -0.83 6.89 -28.74
C GLU A 53 -1.00 8.38 -28.37
N ARG A 54 -2.18 8.75 -27.87
CA ARG A 54 -2.45 10.13 -27.44
C ARG A 54 -1.63 10.50 -26.21
N LEU A 55 -1.55 9.61 -25.22
CA LEU A 55 -0.84 9.88 -23.97
C LEU A 55 0.67 9.97 -24.18
N VAL A 56 1.25 9.10 -25.01
CA VAL A 56 2.68 9.20 -25.36
C VAL A 56 3.00 10.60 -25.89
N ARG A 57 2.22 11.11 -26.85
CA ARG A 57 2.45 12.46 -27.42
C ARG A 57 2.31 13.56 -26.35
N LEU A 58 1.27 13.51 -25.54
CA LEU A 58 1.04 14.50 -24.49
C LEU A 58 2.17 14.50 -23.46
N ASP A 59 2.60 13.32 -23.05
CA ASP A 59 3.63 13.15 -22.02
C ASP A 59 5.05 13.50 -22.53
N THR A 60 5.39 13.11 -23.78
CA THR A 60 6.75 13.31 -24.33
C THR A 60 6.93 14.62 -25.07
N GLU A 61 5.92 15.13 -25.78
CA GLU A 61 6.01 16.32 -26.60
C GLU A 61 5.58 17.59 -25.83
N THR A 62 4.55 17.49 -24.96
CA THR A 62 4.02 18.64 -24.23
C THR A 62 4.31 18.62 -22.73
N GLN A 63 4.96 17.57 -22.25
CA GLN A 63 5.27 17.38 -20.82
C GLN A 63 4.01 17.57 -19.94
N ALA A 64 2.90 16.96 -20.35
CA ALA A 64 1.64 17.04 -19.63
C ALA A 64 1.82 16.62 -18.16
N PRO A 65 1.15 17.28 -17.21
CA PRO A 65 1.22 16.92 -15.80
C PRO A 65 0.94 15.43 -15.55
N LEU A 66 1.72 14.80 -14.66
CA LEU A 66 1.59 13.38 -14.31
C LEU A 66 0.15 12.98 -14.02
N SER A 67 -0.58 13.81 -13.28
CA SER A 67 -1.99 13.57 -12.91
C SER A 67 -2.91 13.44 -14.11
N GLN A 68 -2.66 14.15 -15.20
CA GLN A 68 -3.48 14.07 -16.41
C GLN A 68 -3.28 12.72 -17.11
N ILE A 69 -2.05 12.24 -17.20
CA ILE A 69 -1.71 10.96 -17.81
C ILE A 69 -2.30 9.80 -16.99
N THR A 70 -2.05 9.80 -15.68
CA THR A 70 -2.52 8.73 -14.79
C THR A 70 -4.04 8.68 -14.63
N HIS A 71 -4.72 9.85 -14.64
CA HIS A 71 -6.18 9.89 -14.64
C HIS A 71 -6.78 9.33 -15.93
N ALA A 72 -6.22 9.67 -17.10
CA ALA A 72 -6.69 9.14 -18.37
C ALA A 72 -6.54 7.61 -18.43
N MET A 73 -5.40 7.06 -17.99
CA MET A 73 -5.20 5.61 -17.88
C MET A 73 -6.17 4.96 -16.89
N THR A 74 -6.43 5.61 -15.76
CA THR A 74 -7.41 5.14 -14.78
C THR A 74 -8.83 5.13 -15.38
N TRP A 75 -9.22 6.17 -16.09
CA TRP A 75 -10.53 6.20 -16.77
C TRP A 75 -10.63 5.15 -17.87
N LEU A 76 -9.56 4.88 -18.60
CA LEU A 76 -9.53 3.78 -19.58
C LEU A 76 -9.83 2.44 -18.89
N ALA A 77 -9.15 2.14 -17.77
CA ALA A 77 -9.39 0.92 -17.01
C ALA A 77 -10.84 0.85 -16.50
N GLU A 78 -11.37 1.93 -15.94
CA GLU A 78 -12.75 1.99 -15.45
C GLU A 78 -13.79 1.80 -16.56
N VAL A 79 -13.60 2.43 -17.72
CA VAL A 79 -14.52 2.30 -18.87
C VAL A 79 -14.47 0.91 -19.46
N THR A 80 -13.29 0.34 -19.62
CA THR A 80 -13.15 -1.00 -20.20
C THR A 80 -13.67 -2.09 -19.26
N LEU A 81 -13.43 -1.98 -17.95
CA LEU A 81 -13.97 -2.91 -16.94
C LEU A 81 -15.51 -2.81 -16.86
N ASP A 82 -16.07 -1.60 -16.90
CA ASP A 82 -17.51 -1.40 -16.85
C ASP A 82 -18.21 -1.98 -18.09
N ALA A 83 -17.66 -1.74 -19.28
CA ALA A 83 -18.19 -2.29 -20.53
C ALA A 83 -18.08 -3.82 -20.59
N ALA A 84 -16.96 -4.37 -20.15
CA ALA A 84 -16.77 -5.83 -20.07
C ALA A 84 -17.75 -6.46 -19.08
N TRP A 85 -17.96 -5.83 -17.91
CA TRP A 85 -18.94 -6.30 -16.92
C TRP A 85 -20.36 -6.31 -17.48
N GLN A 86 -20.80 -5.23 -18.12
CA GLN A 86 -22.13 -5.14 -18.71
C GLN A 86 -22.38 -6.27 -19.73
N GLN A 87 -21.41 -6.57 -20.58
CA GLN A 87 -21.53 -7.68 -21.56
C GLN A 87 -21.59 -9.03 -20.85
N VAL A 88 -20.65 -9.30 -19.94
CA VAL A 88 -20.58 -10.57 -19.21
C VAL A 88 -21.83 -10.82 -18.38
N GLN A 89 -22.34 -9.78 -17.74
CA GLN A 89 -23.58 -9.85 -16.97
C GLN A 89 -24.79 -10.21 -17.85
N ALA A 90 -24.92 -9.56 -19.00
CA ALA A 90 -26.01 -9.86 -19.94
C ALA A 90 -25.96 -11.32 -20.45
N ASP A 91 -24.76 -11.78 -20.82
CA ASP A 91 -24.55 -13.15 -21.32
C ASP A 91 -24.85 -14.20 -20.24
N LEU A 92 -24.49 -13.93 -18.97
CA LEU A 92 -24.74 -14.87 -17.86
C LEU A 92 -26.20 -14.84 -17.40
N ASP A 93 -26.85 -13.67 -17.45
CA ASP A 93 -28.28 -13.56 -17.15
C ASP A 93 -29.13 -14.36 -18.15
N GLU A 94 -28.75 -14.38 -19.44
CA GLU A 94 -29.42 -15.20 -20.43
C GLU A 94 -29.30 -16.70 -20.13
N LEU A 95 -28.13 -17.13 -19.63
CA LEU A 95 -27.85 -18.53 -19.33
C LEU A 95 -28.41 -19.03 -18.00
N HIS A 96 -28.32 -18.21 -16.95
CA HIS A 96 -28.57 -18.61 -15.56
C HIS A 96 -29.65 -17.77 -14.87
N GLY A 97 -30.14 -16.72 -15.52
CA GLY A 97 -30.97 -15.70 -14.86
C GLY A 97 -30.16 -14.79 -13.94
N ALA A 98 -30.80 -13.75 -13.41
CA ALA A 98 -30.16 -12.82 -12.51
C ALA A 98 -29.79 -13.49 -11.17
N PRO A 99 -28.62 -13.19 -10.59
CA PRO A 99 -28.27 -13.61 -9.23
C PRO A 99 -29.16 -12.87 -8.22
N LEU A 100 -29.75 -13.60 -7.27
CA LEU A 100 -30.70 -13.05 -6.31
C LEU A 100 -30.18 -13.26 -4.88
N GLY A 101 -30.36 -12.23 -4.05
CA GLY A 101 -30.15 -12.31 -2.62
C GLY A 101 -31.34 -12.93 -1.88
N PRO A 102 -31.25 -13.10 -0.55
CA PRO A 102 -32.28 -13.77 0.26
C PRO A 102 -33.66 -13.10 0.21
N ALA A 103 -33.71 -11.78 0.00
CA ALA A 103 -34.98 -11.06 -0.12
C ALA A 103 -35.49 -10.95 -1.58
N GLY A 104 -34.88 -11.69 -2.51
CA GLY A 104 -35.26 -11.69 -3.94
C GLY A 104 -34.77 -10.49 -4.75
N GLN A 105 -34.00 -9.58 -4.15
CA GLN A 105 -33.34 -8.49 -4.85
C GLN A 105 -32.16 -9.02 -5.66
N ARG A 106 -31.81 -8.31 -6.73
CA ARG A 106 -30.62 -8.66 -7.52
C ARG A 106 -29.36 -8.48 -6.72
N ALA A 107 -28.56 -9.53 -6.58
CA ALA A 107 -27.22 -9.46 -6.02
C ALA A 107 -26.27 -8.71 -6.96
N GLN A 108 -25.36 -7.92 -6.37
CA GLN A 108 -24.43 -7.06 -7.09
C GLN A 108 -22.99 -7.51 -6.86
N MET A 109 -22.16 -7.36 -7.88
CA MET A 109 -20.71 -7.54 -7.74
C MET A 109 -20.01 -6.21 -7.92
N TRP A 110 -18.98 -5.99 -7.10
CA TRP A 110 -18.09 -4.84 -7.19
C TRP A 110 -16.71 -5.30 -7.65
N ILE A 111 -16.16 -4.58 -8.62
CA ILE A 111 -14.78 -4.74 -9.09
C ILE A 111 -13.95 -3.70 -8.35
N VAL A 112 -13.06 -4.17 -7.48
CA VAL A 112 -12.24 -3.33 -6.62
C VAL A 112 -10.86 -3.20 -7.24
N GLY A 113 -10.49 -1.99 -7.64
CA GLY A 113 -9.14 -1.66 -8.07
C GLY A 113 -8.27 -1.40 -6.85
N MET A 114 -7.13 -2.08 -6.79
CA MET A 114 -6.13 -1.94 -5.74
C MET A 114 -4.97 -1.06 -6.21
N GLY A 115 -4.06 -0.75 -5.32
CA GLY A 115 -2.82 -0.05 -5.63
C GLY A 115 -2.99 1.23 -6.45
N LYS A 116 -2.27 1.35 -7.56
CA LYS A 116 -2.30 2.52 -8.44
C LYS A 116 -3.67 2.76 -9.08
N LEU A 117 -4.40 1.70 -9.46
CA LEU A 117 -5.75 1.84 -10.01
C LEU A 117 -6.72 2.40 -8.97
N GLY A 118 -6.69 1.88 -7.75
CA GLY A 118 -7.53 2.37 -6.67
C GLY A 118 -7.22 3.82 -6.29
N ALA A 119 -5.95 4.21 -6.35
CA ALA A 119 -5.48 5.56 -6.05
C ALA A 119 -5.67 6.57 -7.20
N ARG A 120 -6.11 6.15 -8.38
CA ARG A 120 -6.16 6.97 -9.62
C ARG A 120 -4.78 7.41 -10.12
N GLU A 121 -3.79 6.58 -9.89
CA GLU A 121 -2.39 6.82 -10.25
C GLU A 121 -1.88 5.77 -11.25
N LEU A 122 -2.76 5.19 -12.09
CA LEU A 122 -2.41 4.09 -12.98
C LEU A 122 -1.36 4.52 -14.02
N ASN A 123 -0.30 3.73 -14.15
CA ASN A 123 0.73 3.93 -15.17
C ASN A 123 0.23 3.56 -16.56
N VAL A 124 1.01 3.97 -17.56
CA VAL A 124 0.73 3.72 -18.98
C VAL A 124 0.84 2.25 -19.38
N SER A 125 1.74 1.50 -18.76
CA SER A 125 1.85 0.04 -18.93
C SER A 125 2.01 -0.65 -17.57
N SER A 126 0.93 -0.65 -16.80
CA SER A 126 0.85 -1.31 -15.49
C SER A 126 -0.11 -2.48 -15.56
N ASP A 127 0.12 -3.47 -14.71
CA ASP A 127 -0.92 -4.41 -14.35
C ASP A 127 -2.01 -3.69 -13.56
N ILE A 128 -3.21 -4.22 -13.62
CA ILE A 128 -4.31 -3.80 -12.75
C ILE A 128 -4.54 -4.89 -11.71
N ASP A 129 -4.30 -4.54 -10.43
CA ASP A 129 -4.59 -5.41 -9.31
C ASP A 129 -6.08 -5.31 -9.00
N LEU A 130 -6.81 -6.43 -9.06
CA LEU A 130 -8.25 -6.48 -8.86
C LEU A 130 -8.65 -7.46 -7.77
N ILE A 131 -9.69 -7.09 -7.01
CA ILE A 131 -10.43 -7.98 -6.12
C ILE A 131 -11.91 -7.89 -6.51
N TYR A 132 -12.57 -9.05 -6.62
CA TYR A 132 -13.99 -9.13 -6.92
C TYR A 132 -14.76 -9.48 -5.65
N VAL A 133 -15.76 -8.65 -5.31
CA VAL A 133 -16.58 -8.82 -4.12
C VAL A 133 -18.05 -8.72 -4.52
N TYR A 134 -18.90 -9.62 -4.05
CA TYR A 134 -20.35 -9.51 -4.23
C TYR A 134 -21.05 -9.33 -2.88
N ASP A 135 -22.24 -8.73 -2.92
CA ASP A 135 -22.94 -8.30 -1.72
C ASP A 135 -23.58 -9.45 -0.93
N GLU A 136 -24.32 -10.34 -1.59
CA GLU A 136 -25.14 -11.35 -0.89
C GLU A 136 -25.07 -12.73 -1.53
N ASP A 137 -25.00 -13.75 -0.68
CA ASP A 137 -25.14 -15.15 -1.08
C ASP A 137 -26.60 -15.45 -1.47
N GLY A 138 -26.78 -16.42 -2.33
CA GLY A 138 -28.08 -16.82 -2.85
C GLY A 138 -27.94 -17.66 -4.11
N GLU A 139 -29.02 -17.75 -4.89
CA GLU A 139 -29.07 -18.49 -6.14
C GLU A 139 -29.63 -17.61 -7.27
N THR A 140 -29.24 -17.93 -8.51
CA THR A 140 -29.79 -17.26 -9.69
C THR A 140 -31.26 -17.64 -9.94
N ALA A 141 -32.00 -16.78 -10.61
CA ALA A 141 -33.40 -17.00 -10.97
C ALA A 141 -33.64 -18.21 -11.90
N GLY A 142 -32.59 -18.64 -12.60
CA GLY A 142 -32.67 -19.59 -13.71
C GLY A 142 -32.89 -18.88 -15.05
N ASN A 143 -32.66 -19.58 -16.14
CA ASN A 143 -32.92 -19.07 -17.49
C ASN A 143 -34.42 -18.81 -17.69
N ARG A 144 -34.84 -18.40 -18.89
CA ARG A 144 -36.27 -18.12 -19.21
C ARG A 144 -37.22 -19.28 -18.91
N GLU A 145 -36.69 -20.50 -18.80
CA GLU A 145 -37.45 -21.71 -18.44
C GLU A 145 -37.34 -22.06 -16.95
N GLY A 146 -36.65 -21.23 -16.14
CA GLY A 146 -36.38 -21.46 -14.73
C GLY A 146 -35.33 -22.56 -14.45
N ARG A 147 -34.60 -22.97 -15.51
CA ARG A 147 -33.54 -24.00 -15.40
C ARG A 147 -32.15 -23.38 -15.27
N HIS A 148 -31.14 -24.20 -15.06
CA HIS A 148 -29.72 -23.81 -14.97
C HIS A 148 -29.43 -22.81 -13.84
N ARG A 149 -30.14 -22.91 -12.71
CA ARG A 149 -29.83 -22.18 -11.49
C ARG A 149 -28.45 -22.57 -10.98
N VAL A 150 -27.70 -21.60 -10.53
CA VAL A 150 -26.41 -21.76 -9.89
C VAL A 150 -26.34 -20.84 -8.66
N SER A 151 -25.43 -21.11 -7.72
CA SER A 151 -25.19 -20.20 -6.61
C SER A 151 -24.64 -18.85 -7.09
N ASN A 152 -24.87 -17.77 -6.32
CA ASN A 152 -24.30 -16.47 -6.63
C ASN A 152 -22.77 -16.54 -6.72
N GLN A 153 -22.11 -17.31 -5.84
CA GLN A 153 -20.68 -17.53 -5.89
C GLN A 153 -20.24 -18.14 -7.24
N GLU A 154 -20.94 -19.16 -7.73
CA GLU A 154 -20.61 -19.80 -9.01
C GLU A 154 -20.88 -18.85 -10.19
N TYR A 155 -22.00 -18.12 -10.17
CA TYR A 155 -22.33 -17.10 -11.17
C TYR A 155 -21.22 -16.06 -11.29
N PHE A 156 -20.81 -15.46 -10.15
CA PHE A 156 -19.78 -14.44 -10.14
C PHE A 156 -18.37 -14.99 -10.43
N ALA A 157 -18.06 -16.23 -10.03
CA ALA A 157 -16.80 -16.87 -10.42
C ALA A 157 -16.70 -17.08 -11.95
N ARG A 158 -17.79 -17.48 -12.60
CA ARG A 158 -17.88 -17.55 -14.06
C ARG A 158 -17.74 -16.17 -14.70
N ALA A 159 -18.34 -15.14 -14.08
CA ALA A 159 -18.21 -13.76 -14.54
C ALA A 159 -16.75 -13.29 -14.49
N VAL A 160 -16.05 -13.54 -13.39
CA VAL A 160 -14.62 -13.17 -13.25
C VAL A 160 -13.78 -13.84 -14.34
N LYS A 161 -14.00 -15.12 -14.61
CA LYS A 161 -13.28 -15.84 -15.66
C LYS A 161 -13.49 -15.21 -17.05
N ARG A 162 -14.74 -14.84 -17.40
CA ARG A 162 -15.05 -14.16 -18.67
C ARG A 162 -14.47 -12.76 -18.73
N MET A 163 -14.52 -12.02 -17.61
CA MET A 163 -13.89 -10.70 -17.51
C MET A 163 -12.38 -10.77 -17.74
N GLN A 164 -11.70 -11.75 -17.15
CA GLN A 164 -10.27 -11.96 -17.37
C GLN A 164 -9.94 -12.23 -18.84
N ALA A 165 -10.75 -13.02 -19.54
CA ALA A 165 -10.58 -13.27 -20.97
C ALA A 165 -10.74 -11.99 -21.80
N LEU A 166 -11.81 -11.21 -21.56
CA LEU A 166 -12.07 -9.96 -22.29
C LEU A 166 -10.97 -8.92 -22.10
N ILE A 167 -10.43 -8.78 -20.88
CA ILE A 167 -9.48 -7.72 -20.53
C ILE A 167 -8.03 -8.16 -20.71
N GLY A 168 -7.70 -9.39 -20.31
CA GLY A 168 -6.31 -9.84 -20.17
C GLY A 168 -5.77 -10.68 -21.31
N GLU A 169 -6.61 -11.38 -22.08
CA GLU A 169 -6.13 -12.22 -23.18
C GLU A 169 -5.52 -11.39 -24.30
N THR A 170 -4.40 -11.87 -24.83
CA THR A 170 -3.73 -11.27 -25.98
C THR A 170 -4.35 -11.79 -27.27
N THR A 171 -4.82 -10.90 -28.14
CA THR A 171 -5.36 -11.18 -29.46
C THR A 171 -4.49 -10.53 -30.53
N GLU A 172 -4.89 -10.61 -31.80
CA GLU A 172 -4.25 -9.89 -32.91
C GLU A 172 -4.22 -8.35 -32.70
N HIS A 173 -5.14 -7.82 -31.87
CA HIS A 173 -5.19 -6.42 -31.47
C HIS A 173 -4.45 -6.13 -30.15
N GLY A 174 -3.68 -7.07 -29.61
CA GLY A 174 -3.01 -6.97 -28.31
C GLY A 174 -3.93 -7.32 -27.13
N PHE A 175 -3.68 -6.72 -25.98
CA PHE A 175 -4.47 -6.87 -24.74
C PHE A 175 -5.03 -5.51 -24.27
N VAL A 176 -5.99 -5.52 -23.33
CA VAL A 176 -6.48 -4.27 -22.71
C VAL A 176 -5.65 -3.93 -21.48
N PHE A 177 -5.60 -4.83 -20.50
CA PHE A 177 -4.73 -4.74 -19.32
C PHE A 177 -4.29 -6.14 -18.88
N ARG A 178 -3.07 -6.26 -18.37
CA ARG A 178 -2.68 -7.43 -17.58
C ARG A 178 -3.40 -7.36 -16.24
N VAL A 179 -4.04 -8.45 -15.82
CA VAL A 179 -4.86 -8.51 -14.61
C VAL A 179 -4.15 -9.36 -13.56
N ASP A 180 -3.91 -8.81 -12.38
CA ASP A 180 -3.38 -9.51 -11.23
C ASP A 180 -4.45 -9.65 -10.14
N LEU A 181 -4.66 -10.88 -9.63
CA LEU A 181 -5.59 -11.20 -8.55
C LEU A 181 -4.87 -11.66 -7.26
N ALA A 182 -3.56 -11.53 -7.17
CA ALA A 182 -2.78 -12.03 -6.05
C ALA A 182 -3.12 -11.36 -4.70
N LEU A 183 -3.69 -10.15 -4.73
CA LEU A 183 -4.10 -9.41 -3.52
C LEU A 183 -5.45 -9.85 -2.94
N ARG A 184 -6.16 -10.80 -3.58
CA ARG A 184 -7.43 -11.31 -3.05
C ARG A 184 -7.22 -12.11 -1.75
N PRO A 185 -8.23 -12.24 -0.89
CA PRO A 185 -8.17 -13.05 0.31
C PRO A 185 -7.59 -14.45 0.03
N ASN A 186 -6.63 -14.89 0.84
CA ASN A 186 -5.86 -16.11 0.67
C ASN A 186 -4.99 -16.19 -0.62
N GLY A 187 -4.78 -15.07 -1.30
CA GLY A 187 -3.95 -15.01 -2.50
C GLY A 187 -4.36 -16.00 -3.57
N ASN A 188 -3.39 -16.67 -4.22
CA ASN A 188 -3.68 -17.60 -5.32
C ASN A 188 -4.41 -18.88 -4.89
N SER A 189 -4.45 -19.21 -3.61
CA SER A 189 -5.20 -20.35 -3.08
C SER A 189 -6.66 -20.03 -2.77
N GLY A 190 -7.02 -18.73 -2.73
CA GLY A 190 -8.38 -18.28 -2.45
C GLY A 190 -9.29 -18.27 -3.69
N PRO A 191 -10.60 -18.18 -3.49
CA PRO A 191 -11.57 -18.07 -4.58
C PRO A 191 -11.35 -16.79 -5.38
N SER A 192 -11.75 -16.80 -6.66
CA SER A 192 -11.61 -15.64 -7.55
C SER A 192 -12.55 -14.48 -7.20
N VAL A 193 -13.63 -14.76 -6.46
CA VAL A 193 -14.62 -13.81 -5.97
C VAL A 193 -15.05 -14.20 -4.56
N VAL A 194 -15.31 -13.22 -3.71
CA VAL A 194 -15.73 -13.44 -2.31
C VAL A 194 -17.01 -12.66 -2.01
N SER A 195 -17.87 -13.20 -1.10
CA SER A 195 -18.98 -12.41 -0.60
C SER A 195 -18.50 -11.33 0.37
N LEU A 196 -19.29 -10.27 0.53
CA LEU A 196 -18.97 -9.19 1.47
C LEU A 196 -18.82 -9.72 2.91
N GLY A 197 -19.69 -10.65 3.32
CA GLY A 197 -19.62 -11.28 4.64
C GLY A 197 -18.34 -12.11 4.83
N ALA A 198 -17.95 -12.92 3.83
CA ALA A 198 -16.71 -13.68 3.88
C ALA A 198 -15.47 -12.77 3.88
N LEU A 199 -15.51 -11.64 3.16
CA LEU A 199 -14.44 -10.65 3.22
C LEU A 199 -14.33 -10.02 4.60
N GLU A 200 -15.46 -9.65 5.23
CA GLU A 200 -15.47 -9.07 6.56
C GLU A 200 -14.87 -10.03 7.60
N GLU A 201 -15.30 -11.28 7.58
CA GLU A 201 -14.75 -12.33 8.46
C GLU A 201 -13.24 -12.52 8.23
N TYR A 202 -12.81 -12.60 6.96
CA TYR A 202 -11.40 -12.71 6.63
C TYR A 202 -10.57 -11.56 7.19
N LEU A 203 -11.01 -10.31 6.98
CA LEU A 203 -10.29 -9.13 7.46
C LEU A 203 -10.23 -9.05 8.99
N LEU A 204 -11.27 -9.53 9.68
CA LEU A 204 -11.32 -9.56 11.15
C LEU A 204 -10.41 -10.64 11.75
N VAL A 205 -10.37 -11.84 11.16
CA VAL A 205 -9.73 -13.02 11.76
C VAL A 205 -8.34 -13.28 11.19
N GLN A 206 -8.15 -13.08 9.88
CA GLN A 206 -6.93 -13.48 9.15
C GLN A 206 -6.18 -12.31 8.54
N GLY A 207 -6.79 -11.14 8.46
CA GLY A 207 -6.21 -9.96 7.81
C GLY A 207 -4.84 -9.60 8.36
N ARG A 208 -3.84 -9.54 7.49
CA ARG A 208 -2.43 -9.29 7.83
C ARG A 208 -2.12 -7.80 7.77
N GLU A 209 -1.08 -7.37 8.48
CA GLU A 209 -0.70 -5.96 8.53
C GLU A 209 -0.36 -5.39 7.15
N TRP A 210 0.30 -6.15 6.27
CA TRP A 210 0.60 -5.68 4.92
C TRP A 210 -0.65 -5.48 4.03
N GLU A 211 -1.73 -6.23 4.30
CA GLU A 211 -3.00 -6.07 3.58
C GLU A 211 -3.67 -4.74 3.90
N ARG A 212 -3.44 -4.16 5.09
CA ARG A 212 -3.92 -2.81 5.42
C ARG A 212 -3.39 -1.77 4.43
N PHE A 213 -2.11 -1.91 4.02
CA PHE A 213 -1.51 -1.03 3.00
C PHE A 213 -2.15 -1.23 1.63
N ALA A 214 -2.40 -2.47 1.24
CA ALA A 214 -3.07 -2.76 -0.02
C ALA A 214 -4.51 -2.20 -0.03
N TRP A 215 -5.31 -2.50 1.01
CA TRP A 215 -6.69 -2.06 1.12
C TRP A 215 -6.86 -0.56 1.32
N MET A 216 -5.85 0.15 1.84
CA MET A 216 -5.87 1.61 1.96
C MET A 216 -6.03 2.30 0.60
N LYS A 217 -5.40 1.78 -0.44
CA LYS A 217 -5.53 2.28 -1.82
C LYS A 217 -6.70 1.64 -2.59
N SER A 218 -7.55 0.81 -1.95
CA SER A 218 -8.67 0.14 -2.60
C SER A 218 -9.79 1.11 -2.97
N ARG A 219 -10.44 0.85 -4.12
CA ARG A 219 -11.61 1.60 -4.58
C ARG A 219 -12.44 0.74 -5.52
N VAL A 220 -13.77 0.77 -5.38
CA VAL A 220 -14.66 0.19 -6.40
C VAL A 220 -14.51 1.01 -7.68
N VAL A 221 -14.13 0.33 -8.78
CA VAL A 221 -13.84 0.94 -10.08
C VAL A 221 -14.94 0.62 -11.10
N ALA A 222 -15.64 -0.49 -10.93
CA ALA A 222 -16.80 -0.91 -11.70
C ALA A 222 -17.70 -1.84 -10.85
N PRO A 223 -18.98 -2.01 -11.18
CA PRO A 223 -19.71 -1.29 -12.22
C PRO A 223 -20.00 0.16 -11.82
N ARG A 224 -20.16 1.02 -12.81
CA ARG A 224 -20.45 2.43 -12.54
C ARG A 224 -21.78 2.62 -11.84
N SER A 225 -22.78 1.78 -12.13
CA SER A 225 -24.06 1.77 -11.44
C SER A 225 -23.92 1.64 -9.91
N ALA A 226 -23.05 0.77 -9.42
CA ALA A 226 -22.79 0.60 -7.99
C ALA A 226 -22.15 1.84 -7.35
N ILE A 227 -21.32 2.57 -8.11
CA ILE A 227 -20.70 3.81 -7.65
C ILE A 227 -21.74 4.94 -7.56
N THR A 228 -22.60 5.07 -8.58
CA THR A 228 -23.61 6.14 -8.65
C THR A 228 -24.79 5.90 -7.71
N SER A 229 -25.22 4.66 -7.48
CA SER A 229 -26.25 4.30 -6.51
C SER A 229 -25.80 4.40 -5.06
N GLY A 230 -24.47 4.39 -4.83
CA GLY A 230 -23.89 4.38 -3.50
C GLY A 230 -23.75 2.98 -2.86
N SER A 231 -24.16 1.88 -3.54
CA SER A 231 -24.03 0.52 -2.99
C SER A 231 -22.56 0.14 -2.67
N ALA A 232 -21.62 0.70 -3.44
CA ALA A 232 -20.19 0.53 -3.17
C ALA A 232 -19.73 1.04 -1.78
N GLN A 233 -20.54 1.81 -1.06
CA GLN A 233 -20.23 2.28 0.30
C GLN A 233 -20.25 1.14 1.33
N GLN A 234 -21.00 0.07 1.07
CA GLN A 234 -21.05 -1.12 1.93
C GLN A 234 -19.66 -1.76 2.05
N LEU A 235 -18.94 -1.93 0.93
CA LEU A 235 -17.56 -2.40 0.95
C LEU A 235 -16.66 -1.48 1.77
N ARG A 236 -16.82 -0.17 1.62
CA ARG A 236 -16.02 0.81 2.38
C ARG A 236 -16.26 0.69 3.90
N ALA A 237 -17.48 0.40 4.32
CA ALA A 237 -17.81 0.22 5.74
C ALA A 237 -17.08 -0.98 6.36
N VAL A 238 -16.87 -2.05 5.61
CA VAL A 238 -16.10 -3.23 6.02
C VAL A 238 -14.60 -2.95 6.02
N VAL A 239 -14.08 -2.28 5.00
CA VAL A 239 -12.63 -2.07 4.80
C VAL A 239 -12.06 -1.00 5.75
N LEU A 240 -12.78 0.08 6.01
CA LEU A 240 -12.25 1.21 6.80
C LEU A 240 -11.79 0.84 8.21
N PRO A 241 -12.56 0.07 9.03
CA PRO A 241 -12.12 -0.33 10.37
C PRO A 241 -10.89 -1.24 10.35
N PHE A 242 -10.75 -2.07 9.32
CA PHE A 242 -9.58 -2.90 9.14
C PHE A 242 -8.31 -2.08 8.86
N VAL A 243 -8.40 -1.10 7.95
CA VAL A 243 -7.26 -0.27 7.53
C VAL A 243 -6.88 0.73 8.62
N PHE A 244 -7.85 1.47 9.16
CA PHE A 244 -7.61 2.58 10.08
C PHE A 244 -8.15 2.24 11.47
N ARG A 245 -7.32 1.61 12.28
CA ARG A 245 -7.66 1.27 13.67
C ARG A 245 -7.74 2.54 14.51
N ARG A 246 -8.69 2.58 15.44
CA ARG A 246 -8.92 3.73 16.32
C ARG A 246 -7.76 4.01 17.28
N TYR A 247 -7.07 2.98 17.69
CA TYR A 247 -5.94 3.07 18.62
C TYR A 247 -4.63 2.97 17.85
N LEU A 248 -3.64 3.74 18.29
CA LEU A 248 -2.28 3.72 17.76
C LEU A 248 -1.69 2.32 17.86
N ASP A 249 -1.32 1.78 16.73
CA ASP A 249 -0.72 0.46 16.63
C ASP A 249 0.79 0.60 16.44
N TYR A 250 1.50 0.74 17.55
CA TYR A 250 2.95 0.91 17.53
C TYR A 250 3.69 -0.33 17.03
N ASN A 251 3.10 -1.52 17.16
CA ASN A 251 3.68 -2.74 16.62
C ASN A 251 3.73 -2.74 15.08
N VAL A 252 2.86 -1.98 14.44
CA VAL A 252 2.88 -1.82 12.97
C VAL A 252 4.18 -1.15 12.53
N PHE A 253 4.66 -0.13 13.23
CA PHE A 253 5.93 0.53 12.90
C PHE A 253 7.10 -0.44 12.90
N GLU A 254 7.22 -1.26 13.94
CA GLU A 254 8.32 -2.21 14.05
C GLU A 254 8.19 -3.35 13.04
N SER A 255 7.00 -3.95 12.92
CA SER A 255 6.75 -5.00 11.92
C SER A 255 7.04 -4.54 10.50
N LEU A 256 6.76 -3.26 10.21
CA LEU A 256 7.00 -2.68 8.90
C LEU A 256 8.46 -2.30 8.66
N ARG A 257 9.18 -1.85 9.70
CA ARG A 257 10.64 -1.70 9.64
C ARG A 257 11.32 -3.02 9.28
N VAL A 258 10.91 -4.10 9.95
CA VAL A 258 11.42 -5.45 9.67
C VAL A 258 11.08 -5.87 8.24
N LEU A 259 9.83 -5.71 7.82
CA LEU A 259 9.39 -6.03 6.46
C LEU A 259 10.17 -5.23 5.40
N HIS A 260 10.34 -3.92 5.61
CA HIS A 260 11.08 -3.09 4.68
C HIS A 260 12.56 -3.46 4.64
N ARG A 261 13.18 -3.75 5.78
CA ARG A 261 14.56 -4.26 5.84
C ARG A 261 14.69 -5.55 5.04
N GLN A 262 13.76 -6.49 5.20
CA GLN A 262 13.73 -7.73 4.41
C GLN A 262 13.58 -7.45 2.90
N ILE A 263 12.73 -6.52 2.50
CA ILE A 263 12.56 -6.13 1.09
C ILE A 263 13.85 -5.51 0.54
N ARG A 264 14.51 -4.62 1.28
CA ARG A 264 15.83 -4.06 0.91
C ARG A 264 16.91 -5.15 0.78
N ASP A 265 16.99 -6.05 1.74
CA ASP A 265 17.95 -7.16 1.72
C ASP A 265 17.72 -8.08 0.52
N HIS A 266 16.45 -8.38 0.20
CA HIS A 266 16.11 -9.12 -1.00
C HIS A 266 16.43 -8.38 -2.29
N ALA A 267 16.18 -7.09 -2.36
CA ALA A 267 16.53 -6.26 -3.52
C ALA A 267 18.06 -6.18 -3.69
N SER A 268 18.80 -5.97 -2.60
CA SER A 268 20.27 -5.95 -2.60
C SER A 268 20.87 -7.30 -3.02
N LYS A 269 20.34 -8.42 -2.53
CA LYS A 269 20.77 -9.77 -2.94
C LYS A 269 20.48 -10.07 -4.41
N ARG A 270 19.36 -9.57 -4.94
CA ARG A 270 19.03 -9.70 -6.36
C ARG A 270 19.91 -8.84 -7.26
N SER A 271 20.35 -7.67 -6.80
CA SER A 271 21.25 -6.79 -7.56
C SER A 271 22.72 -7.22 -7.48
N ALA A 272 23.14 -7.97 -6.45
CA ALA A 272 24.52 -8.46 -6.33
C ALA A 272 24.96 -9.38 -7.47
N GLY A 273 24.01 -10.07 -8.15
CA GLY A 273 24.28 -10.88 -9.35
C GLY A 273 23.91 -10.23 -10.68
N HIS A 274 23.28 -9.05 -10.64
CA HIS A 274 22.67 -8.37 -11.78
C HIS A 274 22.81 -6.84 -11.62
N PRO A 275 23.97 -6.25 -12.05
CA PRO A 275 24.23 -4.80 -11.91
C PRO A 275 23.14 -3.91 -12.54
N GLU A 276 22.51 -4.41 -13.61
CA GLU A 276 21.40 -3.72 -14.29
C GLU A 276 20.18 -3.49 -13.39
N ARG A 277 19.97 -4.33 -12.38
CA ARG A 277 18.86 -4.17 -11.42
C ARG A 277 19.12 -3.10 -10.35
N ALA A 278 20.34 -2.63 -10.22
CA ALA A 278 20.64 -1.48 -9.36
C ALA A 278 19.98 -0.19 -9.88
N ASN A 279 19.59 -0.18 -11.15
CA ASN A 279 18.95 0.94 -11.85
C ASN A 279 17.42 0.87 -11.86
N ASP A 280 16.80 0.14 -10.96
CA ASP A 280 15.34 0.09 -10.80
C ASP A 280 14.83 1.35 -10.11
N VAL A 281 14.06 2.18 -10.82
CA VAL A 281 13.55 3.46 -10.31
C VAL A 281 12.43 3.31 -9.27
N LYS A 282 11.86 2.11 -9.13
CA LYS A 282 10.77 1.83 -8.18
C LYS A 282 11.26 1.14 -6.91
N LEU A 283 12.09 0.10 -7.05
CA LEU A 283 12.43 -0.81 -5.96
C LEU A 283 13.80 -0.55 -5.33
N SER A 284 14.70 0.16 -6.03
CA SER A 284 16.00 0.52 -5.49
C SER A 284 15.89 1.58 -4.39
N ARG A 285 16.98 1.77 -3.62
CA ARG A 285 17.11 2.81 -2.61
C ARG A 285 16.77 4.19 -3.21
N GLY A 286 15.92 4.96 -2.56
CA GLY A 286 15.45 6.24 -3.06
C GLY A 286 14.41 6.12 -4.18
N GLY A 287 13.80 4.95 -4.40
CA GLY A 287 12.81 4.73 -5.44
C GLY A 287 11.39 5.11 -5.05
N ILE A 288 10.47 5.02 -6.03
CA ILE A 288 9.04 5.36 -5.89
C ILE A 288 8.42 4.67 -4.67
N ARG A 289 8.78 3.39 -4.42
CA ARG A 289 8.21 2.60 -3.34
C ARG A 289 8.53 3.15 -1.95
N GLU A 290 9.68 3.77 -1.76
CA GLU A 290 10.05 4.37 -0.48
C GLU A 290 9.20 5.62 -0.19
N ILE A 291 8.88 6.43 -1.21
CA ILE A 291 7.97 7.57 -1.07
C ILE A 291 6.55 7.08 -0.70
N GLU A 292 6.03 6.13 -1.48
CA GLU A 292 4.70 5.56 -1.23
C GLU A 292 4.60 4.95 0.17
N PHE A 293 5.62 4.21 0.60
CA PHE A 293 5.67 3.58 1.92
C PHE A 293 5.72 4.60 3.06
N THR A 294 6.55 5.66 2.93
CA THR A 294 6.64 6.76 3.89
C THR A 294 5.27 7.36 4.18
N VAL A 295 4.53 7.67 3.14
CA VAL A 295 3.20 8.27 3.25
C VAL A 295 2.19 7.30 3.84
N GLN A 296 2.14 6.09 3.31
CA GLN A 296 1.19 5.06 3.72
C GLN A 296 1.40 4.64 5.18
N LEU A 297 2.66 4.59 5.63
CA LEU A 297 2.98 4.32 7.03
C LEU A 297 2.34 5.37 7.96
N LEU A 298 2.54 6.65 7.67
CA LEU A 298 1.95 7.73 8.44
C LEU A 298 0.41 7.70 8.39
N GLN A 299 -0.18 7.37 7.24
CA GLN A 299 -1.62 7.22 7.09
C GLN A 299 -2.19 6.04 7.91
N VAL A 300 -1.55 4.86 7.88
CA VAL A 300 -2.01 3.69 8.65
C VAL A 300 -1.93 3.95 10.14
N VAL A 301 -0.83 4.56 10.58
CA VAL A 301 -0.60 4.80 12.02
C VAL A 301 -1.51 5.91 12.57
N ARG A 302 -1.77 6.95 11.78
CA ARG A 302 -2.47 8.16 12.26
C ARG A 302 -3.89 8.31 11.72
N GLY A 303 -4.23 7.64 10.61
CA GLY A 303 -5.53 7.80 9.95
C GLY A 303 -6.73 7.34 10.78
N GLY A 304 -6.51 6.57 11.85
CA GLY A 304 -7.55 6.26 12.82
C GLY A 304 -8.02 7.48 13.62
N GLN A 305 -7.07 8.35 13.98
CA GLN A 305 -7.30 9.59 14.75
C GLN A 305 -7.54 10.81 13.85
N PHE A 306 -6.93 10.83 12.66
CA PHE A 306 -6.99 11.93 11.69
C PHE A 306 -7.70 11.47 10.41
N PRO A 307 -9.04 11.53 10.32
CA PRO A 307 -9.79 11.08 9.14
C PRO A 307 -9.40 11.78 7.84
N GLU A 308 -8.88 13.01 7.91
CA GLU A 308 -8.37 13.77 6.77
C GLU A 308 -7.19 13.10 6.07
N LEU A 309 -6.44 12.24 6.76
CA LEU A 309 -5.36 11.46 6.17
C LEU A 309 -5.84 10.29 5.30
N ARG A 310 -7.14 9.95 5.34
CA ARG A 310 -7.71 8.80 4.63
C ARG A 310 -7.93 9.08 3.16
N THR A 311 -6.90 9.53 2.47
CA THR A 311 -6.87 9.72 1.02
C THR A 311 -6.07 8.61 0.35
N ARG A 312 -6.29 8.39 -0.95
CA ARG A 312 -5.62 7.34 -1.72
C ARG A 312 -4.45 7.83 -2.57
N PRO A 313 -4.55 8.98 -3.27
CA PRO A 313 -3.46 9.50 -4.09
C PRO A 313 -2.26 9.90 -3.24
N THR A 314 -1.06 9.52 -3.69
CA THR A 314 0.20 9.73 -2.96
C THR A 314 0.53 11.22 -2.78
N LEU A 315 0.37 12.02 -3.83
CA LEU A 315 0.64 13.47 -3.76
C LEU A 315 -0.32 14.20 -2.81
N ASP A 316 -1.62 13.86 -2.86
CA ASP A 316 -2.61 14.42 -1.92
C ASP A 316 -2.31 13.99 -0.48
N ALA A 317 -1.87 12.74 -0.29
CA ALA A 317 -1.51 12.22 1.02
C ALA A 317 -0.29 12.92 1.61
N LEU A 318 0.76 13.20 0.82
CA LEU A 318 1.93 13.98 1.24
C LEU A 318 1.51 15.36 1.77
N GLN A 319 0.66 16.07 1.04
CA GLN A 319 0.18 17.40 1.44
C GLN A 319 -0.67 17.35 2.71
N ARG A 320 -1.51 16.31 2.88
CA ARG A 320 -2.34 16.15 4.09
C ARG A 320 -1.51 15.79 5.32
N VAL A 321 -0.49 14.95 5.14
CA VAL A 321 0.46 14.59 6.21
C VAL A 321 1.22 15.83 6.70
N ALA A 322 1.67 16.69 5.77
CA ALA A 322 2.34 17.95 6.13
C ALA A 322 1.39 18.92 6.86
N ARG A 323 0.16 19.12 6.36
CA ARG A 323 -0.85 19.96 7.01
C ARG A 323 -1.23 19.47 8.42
N ALA A 324 -1.20 18.17 8.64
CA ALA A 324 -1.43 17.57 9.95
C ALA A 324 -0.21 17.68 10.90
N GLY A 325 0.89 18.33 10.46
CA GLY A 325 2.11 18.49 11.26
C GLY A 325 2.89 17.19 11.51
N LEU A 326 2.64 16.15 10.73
CA LEU A 326 3.32 14.85 10.83
C LEU A 326 4.62 14.77 10.02
N MET A 327 4.83 15.75 9.14
CA MET A 327 6.01 15.90 8.29
C MET A 327 6.23 17.39 8.04
N PRO A 328 7.49 17.90 7.97
CA PRO A 328 7.76 19.25 7.51
C PRO A 328 7.23 19.49 6.09
N GLN A 329 6.70 20.70 5.81
CA GLN A 329 6.18 21.03 4.48
C GLN A 329 7.29 20.91 3.40
N ALA A 330 8.51 21.38 3.70
CA ALA A 330 9.64 21.29 2.78
C ALA A 330 9.98 19.84 2.40
N THR A 331 9.92 18.90 3.35
CA THR A 331 10.09 17.46 3.11
C THR A 331 8.97 16.92 2.21
N ALA A 332 7.72 17.26 2.48
CA ALA A 332 6.60 16.82 1.66
C ALA A 332 6.71 17.33 0.22
N ASP A 333 7.12 18.57 0.02
CA ASP A 333 7.31 19.18 -1.31
C ASP A 333 8.49 18.53 -2.06
N ALA A 334 9.60 18.25 -1.37
CA ALA A 334 10.75 17.55 -1.95
C ALA A 334 10.40 16.12 -2.38
N LEU A 335 9.67 15.38 -1.53
CA LEU A 335 9.18 14.03 -1.87
C LEU A 335 8.16 14.06 -3.00
N ALA A 336 7.31 15.07 -3.08
CA ALA A 336 6.36 15.24 -4.18
C ALA A 336 7.06 15.47 -5.51
N GLN A 337 8.06 16.36 -5.56
CA GLN A 337 8.88 16.60 -6.74
C GLN A 337 9.63 15.34 -7.18
N ALA A 338 10.25 14.63 -6.24
CA ALA A 338 10.92 13.37 -6.52
C ALA A 338 9.92 12.31 -7.05
N TYR A 339 8.73 12.21 -6.47
CA TYR A 339 7.69 11.29 -6.93
C TYR A 339 7.27 11.58 -8.36
N GLU A 340 6.96 12.83 -8.70
CA GLU A 340 6.56 13.23 -10.06
C GLU A 340 7.66 12.93 -11.08
N PHE A 341 8.93 13.26 -10.74
CA PHE A 341 10.07 12.98 -11.62
C PHE A 341 10.27 11.47 -11.83
N LEU A 342 10.32 10.68 -10.75
CA LEU A 342 10.52 9.23 -10.84
C LEU A 342 9.38 8.54 -11.60
N ARG A 343 8.14 9.02 -11.44
CA ARG A 343 6.97 8.51 -12.18
C ARG A 343 7.04 8.87 -13.68
N ALA A 344 7.51 10.08 -14.00
CA ALA A 344 7.76 10.46 -15.38
C ALA A 344 8.85 9.58 -16.02
N VAL A 345 9.92 9.29 -15.30
CA VAL A 345 10.95 8.32 -15.74
C VAL A 345 10.36 6.93 -15.93
N GLU A 346 9.56 6.43 -14.98
CA GLU A 346 8.86 5.13 -15.08
C GLU A 346 8.01 5.05 -16.36
N HIS A 347 7.27 6.11 -16.71
CA HIS A 347 6.50 6.18 -17.95
C HIS A 347 7.40 6.09 -19.20
N ARG A 348 8.54 6.83 -19.24
CA ARG A 348 9.47 6.79 -20.37
C ARG A 348 10.01 5.38 -20.60
N ILE A 349 10.41 4.70 -19.51
CA ILE A 349 10.86 3.31 -19.58
C ILE A 349 9.74 2.41 -20.15
N GLN A 350 8.51 2.58 -19.70
CA GLN A 350 7.37 1.76 -20.16
C GLN A 350 6.96 2.04 -21.61
N TYR A 351 7.18 3.25 -22.12
CA TYR A 351 6.89 3.58 -23.52
C TYR A 351 7.83 2.92 -24.53
N LEU A 352 9.04 2.51 -24.11
CA LEU A 352 9.98 1.88 -25.04
C LEU A 352 9.43 0.60 -25.65
N ASP A 353 8.85 -0.29 -24.81
CA ASP A 353 8.41 -1.62 -25.24
C ASP A 353 7.01 -2.04 -24.78
N ASP A 354 6.22 -1.11 -24.20
CA ASP A 354 4.91 -1.42 -23.55
C ASP A 354 5.03 -2.56 -22.52
N GLN A 355 6.13 -2.57 -21.76
CA GLN A 355 6.41 -3.58 -20.75
C GLN A 355 6.27 -3.01 -19.33
N GLN A 356 5.88 -3.89 -18.39
CA GLN A 356 5.89 -3.56 -16.97
C GLN A 356 7.33 -3.67 -16.42
N THR A 357 8.16 -2.72 -16.79
CA THR A 357 9.53 -2.64 -16.29
C THR A 357 9.76 -1.31 -15.58
N HIS A 358 10.68 -1.33 -14.64
CA HIS A 358 11.09 -0.17 -13.84
C HIS A 358 12.60 0.03 -13.89
N VAL A 359 13.29 -0.80 -14.69
CA VAL A 359 14.75 -0.81 -14.83
C VAL A 359 15.13 0.12 -15.97
N LEU A 360 16.10 0.98 -15.72
CA LEU A 360 16.65 1.85 -16.77
C LEU A 360 17.23 1.02 -17.91
N PRO A 361 17.05 1.45 -19.17
CA PRO A 361 17.69 0.80 -20.29
C PRO A 361 19.21 0.94 -20.20
N THR A 362 19.92 -0.01 -20.80
CA THR A 362 21.39 -0.02 -20.87
C THR A 362 21.90 0.66 -22.14
N SER A 363 21.04 0.95 -23.10
CA SER A 363 21.37 1.61 -24.35
C SER A 363 21.51 3.13 -24.12
N ASP A 364 22.62 3.71 -24.59
CA ASP A 364 22.84 5.17 -24.54
C ASP A 364 21.81 5.93 -25.39
N GLU A 365 21.32 5.34 -26.47
CA GLU A 365 20.28 5.92 -27.32
C GLU A 365 18.95 6.05 -26.56
N ASP A 366 18.54 5.00 -25.84
CA ASP A 366 17.33 5.00 -25.04
C ASP A 366 17.45 5.97 -23.84
N LEU A 367 18.63 6.02 -23.18
CA LEU A 367 18.89 6.98 -22.10
C LEU A 367 18.85 8.41 -22.63
N HIS A 368 19.39 8.67 -23.82
CA HIS A 368 19.30 9.99 -24.45
C HIS A 368 17.87 10.35 -24.81
N TRP A 369 17.07 9.40 -25.31
CA TRP A 369 15.65 9.61 -25.59
C TRP A 369 14.88 9.94 -24.31
N ILE A 370 15.10 9.19 -23.21
CA ILE A 370 14.50 9.51 -21.91
C ILE A 370 14.87 10.92 -21.46
N ALA A 371 16.16 11.29 -21.50
CA ALA A 371 16.64 12.61 -21.13
C ALA A 371 15.95 13.72 -21.96
N SER A 372 15.96 13.59 -23.28
CA SER A 372 15.38 14.59 -24.19
C SER A 372 13.88 14.79 -23.98
N THR A 373 13.13 13.70 -23.76
CA THR A 373 11.68 13.77 -23.50
C THR A 373 11.32 14.29 -22.10
N LEU A 374 12.29 14.33 -21.18
CA LEU A 374 12.18 15.00 -19.88
C LEU A 374 12.69 16.43 -19.90
N GLY A 375 13.11 16.95 -21.08
CA GLY A 375 13.64 18.30 -21.23
C GLY A 375 15.08 18.48 -20.71
N LEU A 376 15.83 17.39 -20.54
CA LEU A 376 17.22 17.41 -20.07
C LEU A 376 18.20 17.37 -21.25
N ALA A 377 19.33 18.04 -21.10
CA ALA A 377 20.30 18.26 -22.20
C ALA A 377 21.05 16.99 -22.60
N SER A 378 21.28 16.06 -21.66
CA SER A 378 22.07 14.86 -21.91
C SER A 378 21.66 13.70 -20.99
N GLY A 379 22.07 12.48 -21.35
CA GLY A 379 21.95 11.31 -20.47
C GLY A 379 22.70 11.48 -19.13
N CYS A 380 23.83 12.18 -19.14
CA CYS A 380 24.58 12.49 -17.91
C CYS A 380 23.80 13.44 -16.98
N ASP A 381 23.12 14.45 -17.53
CA ASP A 381 22.28 15.35 -16.76
C ASP A 381 21.06 14.62 -16.20
N PHE A 382 20.49 13.71 -16.99
CA PHE A 382 19.41 12.84 -16.53
C PHE A 382 19.84 11.98 -15.35
N LEU A 383 20.94 11.25 -15.46
CA LEU A 383 21.42 10.37 -14.37
C LEU A 383 21.76 11.18 -13.11
N ARG A 384 22.37 12.35 -13.24
CA ARG A 384 22.65 13.25 -12.12
C ARG A 384 21.38 13.72 -11.42
N THR A 385 20.36 14.11 -12.19
CA THR A 385 19.06 14.54 -11.67
C THR A 385 18.35 13.40 -10.97
N LEU A 386 18.39 12.21 -11.57
CA LEU A 386 17.82 10.99 -10.99
C LEU A 386 18.47 10.65 -9.64
N ASP A 387 19.80 10.69 -9.57
CA ASP A 387 20.54 10.39 -8.34
C ASP A 387 20.26 11.42 -7.24
N ALA A 388 20.11 12.71 -7.59
CA ALA A 388 19.75 13.75 -6.64
C ALA A 388 18.37 13.51 -6.02
N HIS A 389 17.36 13.18 -6.83
CA HIS A 389 16.03 12.84 -6.32
C HIS A 389 16.03 11.57 -5.47
N ARG A 390 16.74 10.53 -5.90
CA ARG A 390 16.85 9.28 -5.16
C ARG A 390 17.53 9.45 -3.80
N GLU A 391 18.59 10.26 -3.74
CA GLU A 391 19.28 10.53 -2.48
C GLU A 391 18.40 11.31 -1.51
N THR A 392 17.65 12.32 -2.00
CA THR A 392 16.64 13.02 -1.19
C THR A 392 15.62 12.08 -0.60
N VAL A 393 15.05 11.20 -1.41
CA VAL A 393 14.05 10.21 -0.94
C VAL A 393 14.66 9.26 0.09
N ALA A 394 15.86 8.77 -0.17
CA ALA A 394 16.54 7.83 0.71
C ALA A 394 16.87 8.43 2.08
N GLN A 395 17.33 9.69 2.12
CA GLN A 395 17.63 10.40 3.37
C GLN A 395 16.37 10.63 4.21
N GLU A 396 15.28 11.08 3.60
CA GLU A 396 14.01 11.27 4.30
C GLU A 396 13.42 9.95 4.80
N PHE A 397 13.52 8.90 3.99
CA PHE A 397 13.08 7.57 4.36
C PHE A 397 13.90 6.98 5.52
N ASP A 398 15.24 7.11 5.47
CA ASP A 398 16.13 6.66 6.54
C ASP A 398 15.89 7.44 7.85
N THR A 399 15.58 8.73 7.74
CA THR A 399 15.21 9.59 8.88
C THR A 399 13.90 9.14 9.51
N LEU A 400 12.87 8.82 8.73
CA LEU A 400 11.57 8.37 9.21
C LEU A 400 11.66 7.01 9.93
N LEU A 401 12.44 6.08 9.37
CA LEU A 401 12.61 4.76 9.97
C LEU A 401 13.58 4.74 11.15
N GLY A 402 14.16 5.88 11.52
CA GLY A 402 15.19 5.96 12.54
C GLY A 402 16.43 5.25 12.04
N GLY A 403 17.03 5.82 10.96
CA GLY A 403 18.33 5.37 10.49
C GLY A 403 19.26 5.24 11.67
N ASP A 404 19.97 4.14 11.76
CA ASP A 404 20.98 3.90 12.78
C ASP A 404 21.85 5.16 12.87
N ARG A 405 21.61 5.98 13.88
CA ARG A 405 22.66 6.84 14.36
C ARG A 405 23.69 5.86 14.89
N GLU A 406 24.54 5.35 13.99
CA GLU A 406 25.78 4.76 14.39
C GLU A 406 26.43 5.74 15.35
N CYS A 407 26.40 5.39 16.60
CA CYS A 407 27.22 6.04 17.59
C CYS A 407 28.65 5.82 17.12
N LYS A 408 29.27 6.81 16.45
CA LYS A 408 30.67 6.77 15.95
C LYS A 408 31.71 6.51 17.04
N ASN A 409 31.27 6.22 18.26
CA ASN A 409 32.11 5.98 19.43
C ASN A 409 31.96 4.58 20.07
N CYS A 410 31.25 3.62 19.44
CA CYS A 410 31.19 2.25 19.94
C CYS A 410 31.95 1.32 18.99
N ASN A 411 33.25 1.50 18.89
CA ASN A 411 34.13 0.43 18.43
C ASN A 411 34.35 -0.57 19.59
N GLY A 412 33.84 -1.77 19.43
CA GLY A 412 34.31 -2.88 20.25
C GLY A 412 33.27 -3.97 20.54
N HIS A 413 33.41 -5.06 19.82
CA HIS A 413 33.18 -6.45 20.23
C HIS A 413 31.77 -7.00 20.44
N GLY A 414 31.50 -8.03 19.68
CA GLY A 414 31.18 -9.34 20.23
C GLY A 414 29.86 -9.91 19.80
N LYS A 415 29.89 -10.81 18.83
CA LYS A 415 28.90 -11.88 18.72
C LYS A 415 28.87 -12.62 20.07
N SER A 416 27.77 -12.57 20.80
CA SER A 416 27.54 -13.47 21.91
C SER A 416 26.25 -14.24 21.74
N ASN A 417 26.37 -15.52 21.81
CA ASN A 417 25.37 -16.55 21.94
C ASN A 417 24.41 -16.31 23.11
N GLY A 418 23.21 -16.76 22.89
CA GLY A 418 22.05 -16.86 23.77
C GLY A 418 22.19 -16.90 25.28
N GLY A 419 21.28 -16.22 25.90
CA GLY A 419 20.72 -16.62 27.18
C GLY A 419 21.22 -15.90 28.43
N ASN A 420 22.46 -15.44 28.50
CA ASN A 420 23.02 -14.81 29.71
C ASN A 420 23.41 -13.33 29.56
N GLY A 421 23.17 -12.71 28.44
CA GLY A 421 23.63 -11.35 28.14
C GLY A 421 22.88 -10.23 28.86
N VAL A 422 21.58 -10.41 29.12
CA VAL A 422 20.70 -9.34 29.65
C VAL A 422 21.01 -9.01 31.12
N ALA A 423 21.32 -10.02 31.93
CA ALA A 423 21.70 -9.82 33.32
C ALA A 423 23.07 -9.11 33.45
N ALA A 424 24.03 -9.46 32.60
CA ALA A 424 25.34 -8.82 32.56
C ALA A 424 25.33 -7.37 32.06
N GLU A 425 24.43 -7.03 31.14
CA GLU A 425 24.23 -5.65 30.65
C GLU A 425 23.60 -4.73 31.70
N LEU A 426 22.84 -5.29 32.64
CA LEU A 426 22.20 -4.54 33.74
C LEU A 426 23.10 -4.45 34.97
N GLU A 427 24.05 -5.36 35.17
CA GLU A 427 25.05 -5.30 36.25
C GLU A 427 25.96 -4.06 36.19
N GLY A 428 26.10 -3.45 34.98
CA GLY A 428 26.88 -2.22 34.80
C GLY A 428 26.12 -0.91 35.09
N LEU A 429 24.84 -0.95 35.44
CA LEU A 429 23.99 0.25 35.56
C LEU A 429 23.90 0.86 36.96
N GLY A 430 24.68 0.39 37.95
CA GLY A 430 24.77 1.04 39.26
C GLY A 430 23.47 1.17 40.05
N LEU A 431 22.49 0.28 39.83
CA LEU A 431 21.19 0.31 40.52
C LEU A 431 21.35 0.04 42.02
N PRO A 432 20.57 0.71 42.91
CA PRO A 432 20.45 0.36 44.31
C PRO A 432 20.12 -1.13 44.51
N SER A 433 20.70 -1.79 45.54
CA SER A 433 20.57 -3.24 45.72
C SER A 433 19.12 -3.75 45.73
N ALA A 434 18.19 -3.02 46.35
CA ALA A 434 16.79 -3.40 46.40
C ALA A 434 16.10 -3.36 45.03
N LEU A 435 16.51 -2.47 44.13
CA LEU A 435 16.01 -2.38 42.75
C LEU A 435 16.68 -3.47 41.88
N HIS A 436 17.93 -3.76 42.08
CA HIS A 436 18.66 -4.80 41.40
C HIS A 436 17.98 -6.17 41.57
N ASP A 437 17.71 -6.54 42.83
CA ASP A 437 17.05 -7.81 43.15
C ASP A 437 15.65 -7.91 42.48
N ARG A 438 14.89 -6.82 42.51
CA ARG A 438 13.53 -6.80 41.93
C ARG A 438 13.54 -6.86 40.37
N VAL A 439 14.54 -6.25 39.73
CA VAL A 439 14.73 -6.35 38.28
C VAL A 439 15.16 -7.76 37.89
N GLN A 440 16.03 -8.38 38.65
CA GLN A 440 16.47 -9.78 38.45
C GLN A 440 15.30 -10.76 38.61
N ASP A 441 14.44 -10.57 39.62
CA ASP A 441 13.22 -11.34 39.82
C ASP A 441 12.27 -11.21 38.62
N LEU A 442 12.07 -9.97 38.12
CA LEU A 442 11.27 -9.72 36.94
C LEU A 442 11.82 -10.46 35.72
N LEU A 443 13.12 -10.34 35.42
CA LEU A 443 13.76 -10.92 34.25
C LEU A 443 13.78 -12.44 34.28
N SER A 444 13.85 -13.04 35.47
CA SER A 444 13.77 -14.49 35.67
C SER A 444 12.35 -15.04 35.71
N SER A 445 11.34 -14.15 35.71
CA SER A 445 9.93 -14.55 35.79
C SER A 445 9.49 -15.36 34.56
N PRO A 446 8.63 -16.39 34.73
CA PRO A 446 8.11 -17.18 33.61
C PRO A 446 7.40 -16.33 32.56
N ARG A 447 6.88 -15.16 32.94
CA ARG A 447 6.20 -14.22 32.03
C ARG A 447 7.18 -13.53 31.08
N VAL A 448 8.36 -13.14 31.54
CA VAL A 448 9.42 -12.56 30.71
C VAL A 448 10.07 -13.64 29.84
N LEU A 449 10.28 -14.83 30.39
CA LEU A 449 10.83 -15.97 29.64
C LEU A 449 9.91 -16.41 28.49
N ALA A 450 8.61 -16.22 28.62
CA ALA A 450 7.60 -16.51 27.59
C ALA A 450 7.48 -15.42 26.50
N LEU A 451 8.13 -14.25 26.69
CA LEU A 451 8.14 -13.19 25.67
C LEU A 451 9.00 -13.62 24.48
N ARG A 452 8.60 -13.13 23.29
CA ARG A 452 9.43 -13.23 22.09
C ARG A 452 10.75 -12.46 22.28
N GLU A 453 11.75 -12.78 21.52
CA GLU A 453 13.06 -12.12 21.57
C GLU A 453 12.95 -10.59 21.47
N ASP A 454 12.13 -10.10 20.54
CA ASP A 454 11.83 -8.66 20.38
C ASP A 454 11.19 -8.05 21.63
N GLY A 455 10.26 -8.74 22.28
CA GLY A 455 9.59 -8.29 23.50
C GLY A 455 10.58 -8.18 24.67
N ARG A 456 11.49 -9.14 24.79
CA ARG A 456 12.58 -9.11 25.79
C ARG A 456 13.54 -7.97 25.55
N ALA A 457 13.97 -7.77 24.31
CA ALA A 457 14.86 -6.66 23.93
C ALA A 457 14.22 -5.29 24.24
N ARG A 458 12.90 -5.14 24.00
CA ARG A 458 12.15 -3.92 24.36
C ARG A 458 12.11 -3.68 25.86
N LEU A 459 11.82 -4.72 26.63
CA LEU A 459 11.80 -4.62 28.10
C LEU A 459 13.18 -4.20 28.63
N THR A 460 14.25 -4.81 28.13
CA THR A 460 15.63 -4.48 28.49
C THR A 460 15.95 -3.01 28.22
N ARG A 461 15.67 -2.51 27.02
CA ARG A 461 15.91 -1.10 26.67
C ARG A 461 15.08 -0.15 27.52
N LEU A 462 13.85 -0.53 27.90
CA LEU A 462 12.99 0.28 28.76
C LEU A 462 13.59 0.38 30.16
N LEU A 463 14.06 -0.74 30.71
CA LEU A 463 14.72 -0.80 32.02
C LEU A 463 16.05 -0.04 32.01
N GLN A 464 16.87 -0.16 30.97
CA GLN A 464 18.11 0.61 30.79
C GLN A 464 17.86 2.11 30.81
N ARG A 465 16.86 2.60 30.06
CA ARG A 465 16.50 4.02 30.06
C ARG A 465 15.97 4.48 31.43
N THR A 466 15.20 3.63 32.10
CA THR A 466 14.70 3.92 33.45
C THR A 466 15.86 4.04 34.44
N ALA A 467 16.83 3.12 34.39
CA ALA A 467 18.01 3.16 35.22
C ALA A 467 18.87 4.40 34.97
N GLN A 468 19.07 4.78 33.71
CA GLN A 468 19.75 6.02 33.34
C GLN A 468 19.06 7.25 33.95
N TRP A 469 17.73 7.35 33.87
CA TRP A 469 16.99 8.47 34.46
C TRP A 469 16.99 8.48 36.00
N LEU A 470 17.12 7.32 36.61
CA LEU A 470 17.33 7.20 38.04
C LEU A 470 18.70 7.76 38.43
N ASP A 471 19.75 7.39 37.71
CA ASP A 471 21.12 7.89 37.92
C ASP A 471 21.24 9.40 37.68
N GLU A 472 20.49 9.91 36.66
CA GLU A 472 20.35 11.35 36.41
C GLU A 472 19.52 12.09 37.47
N GLY A 473 18.94 11.41 38.44
CA GLY A 473 18.07 11.99 39.47
C GLY A 473 16.71 12.50 38.96
N ARG A 474 16.29 12.10 37.80
CA ARG A 474 15.00 12.49 37.16
C ARG A 474 13.82 11.71 37.70
N VAL A 475 14.05 10.54 38.23
CA VAL A 475 13.05 9.67 38.83
C VAL A 475 13.54 9.09 40.14
N HIS A 476 12.62 8.64 41.00
CA HIS A 476 12.94 8.09 42.31
C HIS A 476 12.78 6.57 42.32
N ASP A 477 13.48 5.89 43.23
CA ASP A 477 13.46 4.44 43.42
C ASP A 477 12.05 3.87 43.50
N GLU A 478 11.18 4.56 44.25
CA GLU A 478 9.78 4.14 44.44
C GLU A 478 8.96 4.17 43.13
N ALA A 479 9.26 5.07 42.20
CA ALA A 479 8.64 5.13 40.89
C ALA A 479 9.07 3.94 40.02
N VAL A 480 10.32 3.52 40.12
CA VAL A 480 10.88 2.37 39.40
C VAL A 480 10.26 1.07 39.90
N LEU A 481 10.17 0.89 41.22
CA LEU A 481 9.51 -0.29 41.80
C LEU A 481 8.06 -0.41 41.33
N ARG A 482 7.31 0.68 41.35
CA ARG A 482 5.90 0.71 40.88
C ARG A 482 5.79 0.53 39.38
N LEU A 483 6.78 0.98 38.60
CA LEU A 483 6.83 0.70 37.17
C LEU A 483 6.95 -0.81 36.91
N ILE A 484 7.81 -1.49 37.66
CA ILE A 484 7.99 -2.95 37.56
C ILE A 484 6.68 -3.66 37.90
N GLU A 485 6.03 -3.29 39.01
CA GLU A 485 4.73 -3.84 39.42
C GLU A 485 3.62 -3.59 38.37
N TRP A 486 3.66 -2.43 37.72
CA TRP A 486 2.71 -2.08 36.69
C TRP A 486 2.97 -2.84 35.40
N LEU A 487 4.23 -3.05 35.00
CA LEU A 487 4.62 -3.78 33.78
C LEU A 487 4.32 -5.28 33.88
N GLU A 488 4.50 -5.88 35.04
CA GLU A 488 4.42 -7.35 35.23
C GLU A 488 3.10 -7.97 34.72
N PRO A 489 1.88 -7.45 35.01
CA PRO A 489 0.65 -7.96 34.45
C PRO A 489 0.46 -7.63 32.98
N LEU A 490 1.16 -6.62 32.45
CA LEU A 490 1.00 -6.12 31.09
C LEU A 490 2.00 -6.71 30.10
N LEU A 491 2.97 -7.50 30.54
CA LEU A 491 3.99 -8.13 29.68
C LEU A 491 3.39 -8.92 28.52
N ARG A 492 2.21 -9.52 28.69
CA ARG A 492 1.49 -10.20 27.60
C ARG A 492 0.97 -9.25 26.51
N ARG A 493 0.91 -7.96 26.79
CA ARG A 493 0.46 -6.93 25.88
C ARG A 493 1.66 -6.07 25.46
N GLU A 494 2.49 -6.60 24.57
CA GLU A 494 3.75 -5.98 24.11
C GLU A 494 3.57 -4.54 23.59
N ILE A 495 2.33 -4.15 23.27
CA ILE A 495 2.00 -2.80 22.79
C ILE A 495 2.37 -1.69 23.79
N TYR A 496 2.27 -1.97 25.10
CA TYR A 496 2.66 -0.97 26.13
C TYR A 496 4.18 -0.81 26.23
N LEU A 497 4.95 -1.89 26.04
CA LEU A 497 6.42 -1.81 25.98
C LEU A 497 6.87 -0.98 24.78
N ALA A 498 6.26 -1.21 23.62
CA ALA A 498 6.54 -0.45 22.41
C ALA A 498 6.19 1.05 22.58
N LEU A 499 5.00 1.35 23.13
CA LEU A 499 4.56 2.72 23.40
C LEU A 499 5.55 3.49 24.29
N LEU A 500 5.94 2.90 25.42
CA LEU A 500 6.85 3.54 26.36
C LEU A 500 8.25 3.73 25.76
N LEU A 501 8.72 2.80 24.93
CA LEU A 501 10.01 2.94 24.25
C LEU A 501 10.00 4.07 23.22
N GLU A 502 8.99 4.13 22.38
CA GLU A 502 8.89 5.11 21.30
C GLU A 502 8.56 6.52 21.77
N ARG A 503 7.96 6.63 22.97
CA ARG A 503 7.55 7.91 23.56
C ARG A 503 8.23 8.15 24.90
N PRO A 504 9.50 8.63 24.93
CA PRO A 504 10.21 8.93 26.16
C PRO A 504 9.42 9.87 27.09
N SER A 505 8.70 10.84 26.53
CA SER A 505 7.85 11.77 27.29
C SER A 505 6.68 11.09 28.00
N VAL A 506 6.09 10.05 27.37
CA VAL A 506 5.02 9.24 28.00
C VAL A 506 5.59 8.38 29.11
N HIS A 507 6.74 7.76 28.88
CA HIS A 507 7.46 6.98 29.89
C HIS A 507 7.85 7.83 31.11
N GLU A 508 8.42 9.00 30.88
CA GLU A 508 8.76 9.94 31.96
C GLU A 508 7.52 10.39 32.73
N ARG A 509 6.43 10.73 32.02
CA ARG A 509 5.16 11.11 32.64
C ARG A 509 4.58 9.97 33.48
N LEU A 510 4.64 8.74 32.98
CA LEU A 510 4.22 7.54 33.72
C LEU A 510 5.02 7.40 35.01
N LEU A 511 6.35 7.48 34.95
CA LEU A 511 7.22 7.40 36.14
C LEU A 511 6.91 8.50 37.15
N ARG A 512 6.66 9.74 36.72
CA ARG A 512 6.24 10.83 37.61
C ARG A 512 4.91 10.54 38.30
N LEU A 513 3.93 10.00 37.57
CA LEU A 513 2.64 9.60 38.12
C LEU A 513 2.77 8.45 39.12
N LEU A 514 3.58 7.47 38.81
CA LEU A 514 3.85 6.32 39.67
C LEU A 514 4.63 6.74 40.93
N GLY A 515 5.52 7.73 40.83
CA GLY A 515 6.27 8.30 41.95
C GLY A 515 5.43 9.21 42.86
N ALA A 516 4.38 9.85 42.35
CA ALA A 516 3.62 10.85 43.08
C ALA A 516 2.80 10.26 44.25
N ALA A 517 2.11 9.11 44.03
CA ALA A 517 1.30 8.49 45.09
C ALA A 517 0.93 7.03 44.73
N ARG A 518 0.56 6.23 45.75
CA ARG A 518 0.14 4.83 45.58
C ARG A 518 -1.18 4.69 44.83
N TRP A 519 -2.07 5.63 44.94
CA TRP A 519 -3.41 5.58 44.32
C TRP A 519 -3.35 5.64 42.79
N PRO A 520 -2.61 6.55 42.14
CA PRO A 520 -2.47 6.55 40.69
C PRO A 520 -1.87 5.24 40.16
N ALA A 521 -0.90 4.65 40.86
CA ALA A 521 -0.30 3.38 40.46
C ALA A 521 -1.35 2.25 40.43
N ARG A 522 -2.16 2.11 41.49
CA ARG A 522 -3.24 1.12 41.54
C ARG A 522 -4.31 1.35 40.47
N TYR A 523 -4.69 2.59 40.23
CA TYR A 523 -5.67 2.95 39.22
C TYR A 523 -5.16 2.58 37.82
N LEU A 524 -3.92 2.89 37.48
CA LEU A 524 -3.30 2.58 36.20
C LEU A 524 -3.09 1.08 35.98
N VAL A 525 -2.87 0.28 37.02
CA VAL A 525 -2.84 -1.17 36.92
C VAL A 525 -4.22 -1.75 36.53
N GLN A 526 -5.30 -1.16 37.10
CA GLN A 526 -6.67 -1.58 36.80
C GLN A 526 -7.17 -1.04 35.46
N HIS A 527 -6.67 0.13 35.01
CA HIS A 527 -7.10 0.85 33.81
C HIS A 527 -5.91 1.22 32.91
N PRO A 528 -5.19 0.23 32.34
CA PRO A 528 -3.96 0.48 31.58
C PRO A 528 -4.18 1.28 30.29
N GLY A 529 -5.42 1.37 29.80
CA GLY A 529 -5.76 2.11 28.58
C GLY A 529 -5.87 3.65 28.79
N VAL A 530 -5.62 4.17 30.00
CA VAL A 530 -5.66 5.62 30.31
C VAL A 530 -4.33 6.31 29.98
N ILE A 531 -3.25 5.56 29.76
CA ILE A 531 -1.93 6.05 29.39
C ILE A 531 -1.87 6.34 27.89
#